data_8f2bda044347a95c0a729a9826798073
#
_entry.id   8f2bda044347a95c0a729a9826798073
#
_cell.length_a   1.000
_cell.length_b   1.000
_cell.length_c   1.000
_cell.angle_alpha   90.00
_cell.angle_beta   90.00
_cell.angle_gamma   90.00
#
_symmetry.space_group_name_H-M   'P 1'
#
loop_
_entity.id
_entity.type
_entity.pdbx_description
1 polymer ?
#
loop_
_entity_poly.entity_id
_entity_poly.type
_entity_poly.pdbx_seq_one_letter_code
_entity_poly.pdbx_strand_id
1 'polypeptide(L)'
;MSKKLIRYISFCGIGVYLLALFVVSVVFRDHALEWEWMLWGIGEVLFFFVLTTVLYPRWKNDEHKLFWRKVFWTALAIRLLYVVFSYYYFSFRMGQPFDSPGDAIGYYNRSVVLSRYIRKGDFGFVVNFLKGYSLGFSDHGYLIWLTFIHTIFGRSVWVARIFKALMSAYLCIVVYKLSSRTFGERTGRLAAVMCVFMPILILLTGMHVKEMEMIFLSILALERMDYLIRSKKYTLWNILFPILLIGMSFGFRTVIGMCLIFAFFVFVILSPNNLVSRKGKIVSLSVTLAVFLVFLFTVIGSEMKIVYMLNFSGTDYLARKYESLGLKYSEISKSKYLFPGAFVLPLSPMVDVAPLHNKLIHGSTFVKNFMAFFAMLSIVIAVRQRKWRNFSLIWAFELSYLTIVVFTFTSNSERYHEPAIPLILVMGAYAMTHMRHKDLKLFYVYCGLLFVALFVWNWLKLAARGIV
;
A
#
# COMPACT_ATOMS: atom_id res chain seq x y z
N MET A 1 12.25 -9.85 -21.58
CA MET A 1 11.95 -8.42 -21.82
C MET A 1 13.18 -7.72 -22.35
N SER A 2 13.09 -6.98 -23.46
CA SER A 2 14.21 -6.25 -24.01
C SER A 2 14.47 -4.97 -23.17
N LYS A 3 15.75 -4.57 -23.05
CA LYS A 3 16.13 -3.29 -22.43
C LYS A 3 15.41 -2.10 -23.10
N LYS A 4 15.16 -2.23 -24.39
CA LYS A 4 14.43 -1.22 -25.21
C LYS A 4 12.98 -1.01 -24.73
N LEU A 5 12.25 -2.10 -24.37
CA LEU A 5 10.86 -2.00 -23.95
C LEU A 5 10.70 -1.27 -22.59
N ILE A 6 11.59 -1.56 -21.60
CA ILE A 6 11.52 -0.86 -20.31
C ILE A 6 11.79 0.64 -20.50
N ARG A 7 12.83 0.98 -21.27
CA ARG A 7 13.13 2.38 -21.58
C ARG A 7 11.94 3.07 -22.23
N TYR A 8 11.31 2.43 -23.21
CA TYR A 8 10.18 2.96 -23.91
C TYR A 8 9.01 3.24 -22.96
N ILE A 9 8.61 2.26 -22.13
CA ILE A 9 7.56 2.42 -21.11
C ILE A 9 7.88 3.57 -20.16
N SER A 10 9.13 3.66 -19.71
CA SER A 10 9.57 4.73 -18.80
C SER A 10 9.49 6.11 -19.43
N PHE A 11 9.90 6.25 -20.70
CA PHE A 11 9.76 7.51 -21.43
C PHE A 11 8.30 7.92 -21.61
N CYS A 12 7.42 6.97 -21.95
CA CYS A 12 5.97 7.24 -22.03
C CYS A 12 5.41 7.71 -20.68
N GLY A 13 5.79 7.05 -19.55
CA GLY A 13 5.35 7.46 -18.23
C GLY A 13 5.79 8.87 -17.85
N ILE A 14 7.07 9.19 -18.05
CA ILE A 14 7.60 10.54 -17.83
C ILE A 14 6.88 11.56 -18.73
N GLY A 15 6.71 11.24 -20.02
CA GLY A 15 6.06 12.13 -20.98
C GLY A 15 4.59 12.43 -20.63
N VAL A 16 3.82 11.41 -20.27
CA VAL A 16 2.41 11.58 -19.85
C VAL A 16 2.32 12.45 -18.59
N TYR A 17 3.21 12.22 -17.61
CA TYR A 17 3.23 13.01 -16.39
C TYR A 17 3.54 14.50 -16.67
N LEU A 18 4.63 14.77 -17.40
CA LEU A 18 5.06 16.13 -17.71
C LEU A 18 4.00 16.87 -18.53
N LEU A 19 3.40 16.20 -19.52
CA LEU A 19 2.33 16.78 -20.32
C LEU A 19 1.09 17.09 -19.47
N ALA A 20 0.67 16.15 -18.60
CA ALA A 20 -0.48 16.36 -17.72
C ALA A 20 -0.23 17.51 -16.73
N LEU A 21 0.95 17.53 -16.11
CA LEU A 21 1.33 18.60 -15.18
C LEU A 21 1.35 19.96 -15.89
N PHE A 22 1.94 20.02 -17.08
CA PHE A 22 1.98 21.25 -17.89
C PHE A 22 0.58 21.75 -18.24
N VAL A 23 -0.27 20.88 -18.81
CA VAL A 23 -1.63 21.28 -19.23
C VAL A 23 -2.48 21.70 -18.04
N VAL A 24 -2.44 20.94 -16.92
CA VAL A 24 -3.18 21.30 -15.69
C VAL A 24 -2.69 22.64 -15.14
N SER A 25 -1.37 22.90 -15.13
CA SER A 25 -0.80 24.14 -14.63
C SER A 25 -1.12 25.36 -15.52
N VAL A 26 -1.23 25.18 -16.84
CA VAL A 26 -1.60 26.25 -17.75
C VAL A 26 -3.09 26.57 -17.69
N VAL A 27 -3.94 25.53 -17.69
CA VAL A 27 -5.41 25.70 -17.71
C VAL A 27 -5.93 26.22 -16.34
N PHE A 28 -5.36 25.73 -15.24
CA PHE A 28 -5.75 26.14 -13.88
C PHE A 28 -4.65 26.98 -13.21
N ARG A 29 -4.16 27.99 -13.94
CA ARG A 29 -3.00 28.81 -13.55
C ARG A 29 -3.08 29.35 -12.13
N ASP A 30 -4.25 29.85 -11.71
CA ASP A 30 -4.44 30.46 -10.38
C ASP A 30 -4.50 29.44 -9.24
N HIS A 31 -4.61 28.16 -9.57
CA HIS A 31 -4.67 27.03 -8.64
C HIS A 31 -3.64 25.95 -8.99
N ALA A 32 -2.63 26.29 -9.78
CA ALA A 32 -1.53 25.40 -10.09
C ALA A 32 -0.71 25.12 -8.82
N LEU A 33 -0.11 23.94 -8.74
CA LEU A 33 0.87 23.66 -7.69
C LEU A 33 1.98 24.71 -7.70
N GLU A 34 2.46 25.10 -6.53
CA GLU A 34 3.70 25.88 -6.41
C GLU A 34 4.84 25.14 -7.10
N TRP A 35 5.79 25.88 -7.68
CA TRP A 35 6.92 25.32 -8.44
C TRP A 35 7.74 24.29 -7.63
N GLU A 36 7.84 24.48 -6.32
CA GLU A 36 8.50 23.55 -5.38
C GLU A 36 7.87 22.14 -5.46
N TRP A 37 6.54 22.06 -5.44
CA TRP A 37 5.81 20.79 -5.51
C TRP A 37 5.81 20.21 -6.91
N MET A 38 5.77 21.04 -7.94
CA MET A 38 5.94 20.57 -9.32
C MET A 38 7.29 19.85 -9.49
N LEU A 39 8.38 20.50 -9.05
CA LEU A 39 9.73 19.91 -9.11
C LEU A 39 9.85 18.65 -8.26
N TRP A 40 9.22 18.65 -7.08
CA TRP A 40 9.17 17.47 -6.22
C TRP A 40 8.54 16.27 -6.94
N GLY A 41 7.37 16.41 -7.52
CA GLY A 41 6.69 15.35 -8.25
C GLY A 41 7.43 14.91 -9.53
N ILE A 42 8.05 15.85 -10.24
CA ILE A 42 8.94 15.52 -11.36
C ILE A 42 10.09 14.66 -10.86
N GLY A 43 10.69 15.03 -9.72
CA GLY A 43 11.75 14.27 -9.07
C GLY A 43 11.31 12.85 -8.72
N GLU A 44 10.14 12.67 -8.12
CA GLU A 44 9.58 11.34 -7.78
C GLU A 44 9.41 10.46 -9.03
N VAL A 45 8.81 11.01 -10.08
CA VAL A 45 8.54 10.27 -11.32
C VAL A 45 9.84 9.91 -12.03
N LEU A 46 10.78 10.86 -12.16
CA LEU A 46 12.09 10.60 -12.74
C LEU A 46 12.87 9.56 -11.93
N PHE A 47 12.89 9.69 -10.60
CA PHE A 47 13.54 8.78 -9.70
C PHE A 47 13.09 7.34 -9.93
N PHE A 48 11.78 7.10 -9.96
CA PHE A 48 11.23 5.77 -10.20
C PHE A 48 11.60 5.22 -11.58
N PHE A 49 11.26 5.95 -12.64
CA PHE A 49 11.40 5.43 -14.01
C PHE A 49 12.87 5.33 -14.46
N VAL A 50 13.67 6.36 -14.18
CA VAL A 50 15.07 6.38 -14.61
C VAL A 50 15.86 5.32 -13.85
N LEU A 51 15.78 5.28 -12.51
CA LEU A 51 16.54 4.31 -11.73
C LEU A 51 16.11 2.87 -11.99
N THR A 52 14.82 2.60 -12.16
CA THR A 52 14.34 1.28 -12.57
C THR A 52 14.92 0.88 -13.93
N THR A 53 14.92 1.81 -14.91
CA THR A 53 15.44 1.57 -16.25
C THR A 53 16.95 1.35 -16.29
N VAL A 54 17.68 2.03 -15.43
CA VAL A 54 19.16 1.95 -15.39
C VAL A 54 19.63 0.73 -14.59
N LEU A 55 19.03 0.48 -13.42
CA LEU A 55 19.56 -0.51 -12.46
C LEU A 55 19.02 -1.92 -12.70
N TYR A 56 17.77 -2.09 -13.14
CA TYR A 56 17.27 -3.43 -13.43
C TYR A 56 18.11 -4.19 -14.47
N PRO A 57 18.50 -3.62 -15.64
CA PRO A 57 19.35 -4.33 -16.60
C PRO A 57 20.74 -4.68 -16.05
N ARG A 58 21.26 -3.91 -15.09
CA ARG A 58 22.56 -4.16 -14.45
C ARG A 58 22.50 -5.29 -13.42
N TRP A 59 21.35 -5.41 -12.69
CA TRP A 59 21.19 -6.35 -11.59
C TRP A 59 20.47 -7.66 -11.97
N LYS A 60 19.80 -7.70 -13.11
CA LYS A 60 18.96 -8.85 -13.53
C LYS A 60 19.72 -10.16 -13.70
N ASN A 61 21.02 -10.13 -13.93
CA ASN A 61 21.87 -11.30 -14.14
C ASN A 61 22.78 -11.60 -12.94
N ASP A 62 22.73 -10.82 -11.86
CA ASP A 62 23.53 -11.03 -10.67
C ASP A 62 23.19 -12.39 -10.03
N GLU A 63 24.12 -12.99 -9.31
CA GLU A 63 23.82 -14.10 -8.43
C GLU A 63 22.79 -13.73 -7.37
N HIS A 64 22.00 -14.70 -6.89
CA HIS A 64 20.97 -14.46 -5.89
C HIS A 64 21.44 -13.68 -4.66
N LYS A 65 22.57 -14.10 -4.06
CA LYS A 65 23.12 -13.44 -2.85
C LYS A 65 23.52 -12.00 -3.13
N LEU A 66 24.17 -11.75 -4.29
CA LEU A 66 24.60 -10.42 -4.68
C LEU A 66 23.41 -9.52 -4.98
N PHE A 67 22.39 -10.06 -5.70
CA PHE A 67 21.16 -9.33 -5.99
C PHE A 67 20.45 -8.90 -4.71
N TRP A 68 20.28 -9.81 -3.74
CA TRP A 68 19.64 -9.49 -2.45
C TRP A 68 20.39 -8.41 -1.68
N ARG A 69 21.71 -8.52 -1.62
CA ARG A 69 22.55 -7.51 -0.96
C ARG A 69 22.39 -6.13 -1.62
N LYS A 70 22.44 -6.06 -2.94
CA LYS A 70 22.25 -4.81 -3.69
C LYS A 70 20.87 -4.23 -3.42
N VAL A 71 19.80 -5.02 -3.55
CA VAL A 71 18.42 -4.59 -3.29
C VAL A 71 18.25 -4.06 -1.86
N PHE A 72 18.67 -4.84 -0.86
CA PHE A 72 18.51 -4.47 0.54
C PHE A 72 19.27 -3.20 0.91
N TRP A 73 20.60 -3.17 0.62
CA TRP A 73 21.43 -2.04 1.03
C TRP A 73 21.12 -0.76 0.27
N THR A 74 20.79 -0.85 -1.03
CA THR A 74 20.35 0.32 -1.80
C THR A 74 19.00 0.84 -1.27
N ALA A 75 18.06 -0.06 -1.00
CA ALA A 75 16.78 0.30 -0.42
C ALA A 75 16.96 0.96 0.96
N LEU A 76 17.79 0.38 1.82
CA LEU A 76 18.02 0.90 3.17
C LEU A 76 18.71 2.27 3.13
N ALA A 77 19.75 2.42 2.31
CA ALA A 77 20.49 3.68 2.18
C ALA A 77 19.56 4.83 1.74
N ILE A 78 18.75 4.60 0.69
CA ILE A 78 17.79 5.61 0.20
C ILE A 78 16.79 6.01 1.30
N ARG A 79 16.25 5.04 2.02
CA ARG A 79 15.27 5.27 3.08
C ARG A 79 15.85 5.98 4.29
N LEU A 80 17.07 5.62 4.70
CA LEU A 80 17.76 6.33 5.78
C LEU A 80 18.09 7.77 5.38
N LEU A 81 18.56 8.00 4.15
CA LEU A 81 18.75 9.37 3.64
C LEU A 81 17.44 10.17 3.67
N TYR A 82 16.32 9.54 3.25
CA TYR A 82 15.02 10.20 3.33
C TYR A 82 14.55 10.45 4.78
N VAL A 83 14.82 9.54 5.71
CA VAL A 83 14.52 9.74 7.14
C VAL A 83 15.25 10.98 7.69
N VAL A 84 16.54 11.13 7.34
CA VAL A 84 17.32 12.31 7.71
C VAL A 84 16.72 13.58 7.08
N PHE A 85 16.52 13.55 5.75
CA PHE A 85 15.93 14.67 5.02
C PHE A 85 14.57 15.08 5.60
N SER A 86 13.64 14.15 5.76
CA SER A 86 12.27 14.42 6.22
C SER A 86 12.25 14.97 7.65
N TYR A 87 13.14 14.52 8.52
CA TYR A 87 13.24 15.03 9.88
C TYR A 87 13.56 16.53 9.88
N TYR A 88 14.63 16.93 9.18
CA TYR A 88 15.04 18.33 9.12
C TYR A 88 14.07 19.18 8.30
N TYR A 89 13.57 18.69 7.19
CA TYR A 89 12.61 19.39 6.34
C TYR A 89 11.32 19.73 7.09
N PHE A 90 10.70 18.74 7.75
CA PHE A 90 9.48 19.01 8.53
C PHE A 90 9.75 19.85 9.77
N SER A 91 10.87 19.63 10.45
CA SER A 91 11.24 20.49 11.60
C SER A 91 11.39 21.95 11.19
N PHE A 92 11.98 22.22 10.03
CA PHE A 92 12.13 23.57 9.50
C PHE A 92 10.78 24.16 9.04
N ARG A 93 9.99 23.38 8.28
CA ARG A 93 8.75 23.88 7.66
C ARG A 93 7.58 23.95 8.63
N MET A 94 7.47 23.01 9.56
CA MET A 94 6.32 22.81 10.45
C MET A 94 6.63 23.09 11.92
N GLY A 95 7.87 23.44 12.26
CA GLY A 95 8.33 23.60 13.63
C GLY A 95 8.43 22.29 14.43
N GLN A 96 8.19 21.15 13.79
CA GLN A 96 8.19 19.82 14.40
C GLN A 96 8.48 18.75 13.34
N PRO A 97 9.08 17.60 13.73
CA PRO A 97 9.52 16.59 12.76
C PRO A 97 8.39 15.71 12.19
N PHE A 98 7.18 16.25 12.04
CA PHE A 98 6.00 15.53 11.55
C PHE A 98 5.40 16.25 10.34
N ASP A 99 4.93 15.45 9.36
CA ASP A 99 4.31 15.92 8.12
C ASP A 99 2.90 16.51 8.32
N SER A 100 2.24 16.10 9.42
CA SER A 100 0.87 16.54 9.73
C SER A 100 0.66 16.64 11.24
N PRO A 101 -0.09 17.64 11.70
CA PRO A 101 -0.40 17.81 13.12
C PRO A 101 -1.41 16.79 13.68
N GLY A 102 -2.08 16.00 12.80
CA GLY A 102 -3.14 15.08 13.19
C GLY A 102 -2.62 13.77 13.77
N ASP A 103 -2.70 12.71 12.97
CA ASP A 103 -2.41 11.33 13.39
C ASP A 103 -0.99 11.14 13.90
N ALA A 104 0.01 11.73 13.23
CA ALA A 104 1.43 11.53 13.53
C ALA A 104 1.77 11.98 14.95
N ILE A 105 1.36 13.20 15.32
CA ILE A 105 1.57 13.74 16.68
C ILE A 105 0.72 12.98 17.69
N GLY A 106 -0.51 12.65 17.33
CA GLY A 106 -1.42 11.87 18.17
C GLY A 106 -0.82 10.54 18.60
N TYR A 107 -0.30 9.76 17.65
CA TYR A 107 0.38 8.49 17.93
C TYR A 107 1.64 8.69 18.77
N TYR A 108 2.47 9.67 18.42
CA TYR A 108 3.69 9.97 19.18
C TYR A 108 3.40 10.31 20.64
N ASN A 109 2.53 11.28 20.90
CA ASN A 109 2.24 11.73 22.26
C ASN A 109 1.64 10.62 23.12
N ARG A 110 0.66 9.87 22.58
CA ARG A 110 0.02 8.76 23.30
C ARG A 110 0.99 7.64 23.61
N SER A 111 1.83 7.26 22.65
CA SER A 111 2.83 6.22 22.89
C SER A 111 3.90 6.62 23.92
N VAL A 112 4.27 7.90 23.96
CA VAL A 112 5.16 8.43 25.00
C VAL A 112 4.50 8.39 26.38
N VAL A 113 3.21 8.72 26.49
CA VAL A 113 2.47 8.59 27.75
C VAL A 113 2.45 7.13 28.20
N LEU A 114 2.00 6.22 27.34
CA LEU A 114 1.92 4.79 27.66
C LEU A 114 3.28 4.19 28.07
N SER A 115 4.35 4.57 27.36
CA SER A 115 5.70 4.11 27.68
C SER A 115 6.19 4.51 29.10
N ARG A 116 5.72 5.67 29.60
CA ARG A 116 6.02 6.11 30.98
C ARG A 116 5.32 5.22 32.01
N TYR A 117 4.04 4.87 31.78
CA TYR A 117 3.27 4.00 32.67
C TYR A 117 3.80 2.57 32.66
N ILE A 118 4.20 2.04 31.50
CA ILE A 118 4.86 0.71 31.41
C ILE A 118 6.16 0.70 32.25
N ARG A 119 6.99 1.75 32.12
CA ARG A 119 8.24 1.84 32.92
C ARG A 119 8.01 1.96 34.42
N LYS A 120 6.85 2.48 34.84
CA LYS A 120 6.43 2.52 36.24
C LYS A 120 5.80 1.19 36.73
N GLY A 121 5.58 0.23 35.85
CA GLY A 121 4.89 -1.02 36.16
C GLY A 121 3.37 -0.90 36.26
N ASP A 122 2.79 0.24 35.87
CA ASP A 122 1.34 0.47 35.91
C ASP A 122 0.67 -0.05 34.63
N PHE A 123 0.59 -1.37 34.50
CA PHE A 123 -0.10 -2.02 33.39
C PHE A 123 -1.63 -1.83 33.43
N GLY A 124 -2.20 -1.57 34.62
CA GLY A 124 -3.64 -1.32 34.76
C GLY A 124 -4.05 -0.07 34.00
N PHE A 125 -3.29 1.02 34.15
CA PHE A 125 -3.51 2.24 33.38
C PHE A 125 -3.39 1.99 31.86
N VAL A 126 -2.36 1.25 31.41
CA VAL A 126 -2.14 0.95 29.99
C VAL A 126 -3.33 0.20 29.38
N VAL A 127 -3.83 -0.82 30.05
CA VAL A 127 -4.99 -1.60 29.60
C VAL A 127 -6.25 -0.74 29.54
N ASN A 128 -6.52 0.06 30.57
CA ASN A 128 -7.68 0.95 30.61
C ASN A 128 -7.61 2.04 29.54
N PHE A 129 -6.41 2.61 29.32
CA PHE A 129 -6.19 3.57 28.25
C PHE A 129 -6.48 2.97 26.87
N LEU A 130 -5.96 1.77 26.59
CA LEU A 130 -6.19 1.09 25.31
C LEU A 130 -7.67 0.76 25.11
N LYS A 131 -8.40 0.33 26.15
CA LYS A 131 -9.85 0.09 26.08
C LYS A 131 -10.64 1.36 25.73
N GLY A 132 -10.23 2.52 26.22
CA GLY A 132 -10.87 3.82 25.93
C GLY A 132 -10.40 4.51 24.65
N TYR A 133 -9.29 4.04 24.06
CA TYR A 133 -8.65 4.72 22.94
C TYR A 133 -9.43 4.58 21.62
N SER A 134 -9.97 3.41 21.36
CA SER A 134 -10.75 3.11 20.16
C SER A 134 -11.89 2.17 20.51
N LEU A 135 -13.04 2.37 19.88
CA LEU A 135 -14.19 1.49 20.06
C LEU A 135 -13.93 0.07 19.54
N GLY A 136 -12.93 -0.10 18.66
CA GLY A 136 -12.55 -1.39 18.05
C GLY A 136 -11.08 -1.74 18.22
N PHE A 137 -10.69 -2.87 17.64
CA PHE A 137 -9.33 -3.39 17.68
C PHE A 137 -8.38 -2.68 16.70
N SER A 138 -8.95 -2.08 15.67
CA SER A 138 -8.25 -1.29 14.67
C SER A 138 -7.52 -0.11 15.32
N ASP A 139 -6.34 0.21 14.83
CA ASP A 139 -5.49 1.32 15.27
C ASP A 139 -4.69 1.10 16.58
N HIS A 140 -4.97 0.05 17.35
CA HIS A 140 -4.17 -0.27 18.55
C HIS A 140 -2.76 -0.75 18.19
N GLY A 141 -2.60 -1.51 17.11
CA GLY A 141 -1.34 -2.16 16.75
C GLY A 141 -0.18 -1.17 16.58
N TYR A 142 -0.43 -0.04 15.92
CA TYR A 142 0.60 0.97 15.74
C TYR A 142 0.95 1.70 17.05
N LEU A 143 -0.05 2.02 17.85
CA LEU A 143 0.15 2.63 19.15
C LEU A 143 0.97 1.72 20.09
N ILE A 144 0.62 0.42 20.12
CA ILE A 144 1.36 -0.59 20.90
C ILE A 144 2.80 -0.72 20.40
N TRP A 145 2.99 -0.77 19.08
CA TRP A 145 4.31 -0.84 18.45
C TRP A 145 5.19 0.36 18.82
N LEU A 146 4.68 1.58 18.69
CA LEU A 146 5.41 2.79 19.11
C LEU A 146 5.67 2.83 20.62
N THR A 147 4.71 2.40 21.43
CA THR A 147 4.86 2.32 22.89
C THR A 147 6.01 1.38 23.26
N PHE A 148 6.10 0.24 22.59
CA PHE A 148 7.21 -0.71 22.78
C PHE A 148 8.56 -0.06 22.43
N ILE A 149 8.66 0.60 21.28
CA ILE A 149 9.89 1.34 20.87
C ILE A 149 10.25 2.41 21.91
N HIS A 150 9.29 3.23 22.32
CA HIS A 150 9.53 4.30 23.28
C HIS A 150 9.85 3.80 24.69
N THR A 151 9.39 2.61 25.05
CA THR A 151 9.72 1.98 26.33
C THR A 151 11.18 1.55 26.38
N ILE A 152 11.71 0.99 25.28
CA ILE A 152 13.09 0.47 25.22
C ILE A 152 14.08 1.60 24.91
N PHE A 153 13.81 2.39 23.89
CA PHE A 153 14.77 3.34 23.30
C PHE A 153 14.51 4.81 23.69
N GLY A 154 13.49 5.07 24.53
CA GLY A 154 13.12 6.44 24.89
C GLY A 154 12.30 7.15 23.80
N ARG A 155 12.10 8.46 23.96
CA ARG A 155 11.22 9.30 23.12
C ARG A 155 11.86 9.67 21.78
N SER A 156 12.45 8.74 21.09
CA SER A 156 13.18 9.03 19.86
C SER A 156 12.32 8.78 18.62
N VAL A 157 12.02 9.87 17.89
CA VAL A 157 11.40 9.80 16.56
C VAL A 157 12.31 9.06 15.56
N TRP A 158 13.63 9.24 15.70
CA TRP A 158 14.64 8.62 14.86
C TRP A 158 14.57 7.09 14.89
N VAL A 159 14.50 6.52 16.09
CA VAL A 159 14.48 5.05 16.24
C VAL A 159 13.27 4.45 15.55
N ALA A 160 12.08 5.01 15.75
CA ALA A 160 10.86 4.54 15.10
C ALA A 160 10.98 4.60 13.56
N ARG A 161 11.55 5.68 13.01
CA ARG A 161 11.77 5.84 11.56
C ARG A 161 12.85 4.91 11.01
N ILE A 162 13.92 4.63 11.77
CA ILE A 162 14.94 3.65 11.40
C ILE A 162 14.32 2.25 11.30
N PHE A 163 13.47 1.84 12.24
CA PHE A 163 12.73 0.58 12.13
C PHE A 163 11.83 0.54 10.89
N LYS A 164 11.13 1.63 10.57
CA LYS A 164 10.35 1.73 9.32
C LYS A 164 11.25 1.60 8.07
N ALA A 165 12.41 2.23 8.07
CA ALA A 165 13.36 2.14 6.97
C ALA A 165 13.86 0.69 6.78
N LEU A 166 14.15 -0.03 7.87
CA LEU A 166 14.52 -1.44 7.85
C LEU A 166 13.38 -2.32 7.34
N MET A 167 12.14 -2.12 7.82
CA MET A 167 10.96 -2.85 7.34
C MET A 167 10.72 -2.60 5.86
N SER A 168 10.80 -1.35 5.40
CA SER A 168 10.62 -0.98 4.00
C SER A 168 11.73 -1.52 3.09
N ALA A 169 12.97 -1.58 3.56
CA ALA A 169 14.07 -2.19 2.81
C ALA A 169 13.89 -3.71 2.72
N TYR A 170 13.49 -4.35 3.81
CA TYR A 170 13.24 -5.79 3.81
C TYR A 170 11.97 -6.16 3.02
N LEU A 171 10.97 -5.28 2.95
CA LEU A 171 9.81 -5.44 2.07
C LEU A 171 10.22 -5.71 0.62
N CYS A 172 11.25 -5.03 0.09
CA CYS A 172 11.74 -5.27 -1.26
C CYS A 172 12.22 -6.72 -1.46
N ILE A 173 12.81 -7.32 -0.43
CA ILE A 173 13.22 -8.73 -0.43
C ILE A 173 12.01 -9.66 -0.34
N VAL A 174 11.02 -9.32 0.47
CA VAL A 174 9.76 -10.09 0.59
C VAL A 174 9.01 -10.09 -0.74
N VAL A 175 8.89 -8.92 -1.40
CA VAL A 175 8.32 -8.77 -2.74
C VAL A 175 9.07 -9.62 -3.77
N TYR A 176 10.41 -9.62 -3.72
CA TYR A 176 11.20 -10.50 -4.57
C TYR A 176 10.88 -11.97 -4.35
N LYS A 177 10.87 -12.44 -3.09
CA LYS A 177 10.60 -13.85 -2.74
C LYS A 177 9.21 -14.28 -3.18
N LEU A 178 8.20 -13.47 -2.90
CA LEU A 178 6.83 -13.74 -3.31
C LEU A 178 6.71 -13.81 -4.82
N SER A 179 7.18 -12.78 -5.53
CA SER A 179 7.00 -12.67 -6.98
C SER A 179 7.88 -13.65 -7.77
N SER A 180 9.12 -13.93 -7.34
CA SER A 180 9.98 -14.93 -8.01
C SER A 180 9.41 -16.35 -7.90
N ARG A 181 8.86 -16.71 -6.75
CA ARG A 181 8.24 -18.02 -6.51
C ARG A 181 6.91 -18.20 -7.27
N THR A 182 6.13 -17.11 -7.38
CA THR A 182 4.81 -17.14 -8.03
C THR A 182 4.91 -16.97 -9.55
N PHE A 183 5.72 -16.03 -10.02
CA PHE A 183 5.76 -15.58 -11.42
C PHE A 183 7.09 -15.86 -12.13
N GLY A 184 8.08 -16.34 -11.40
CA GLY A 184 9.42 -16.64 -11.90
C GLY A 184 10.42 -15.51 -11.68
N GLU A 185 11.70 -15.88 -11.77
CA GLU A 185 12.86 -15.08 -11.37
C GLU A 185 12.91 -13.69 -12.02
N ARG A 186 12.65 -13.61 -13.32
CA ARG A 186 12.71 -12.33 -14.07
C ARG A 186 11.68 -11.33 -13.55
N THR A 187 10.47 -11.80 -13.26
CA THR A 187 9.41 -10.99 -12.69
C THR A 187 9.77 -10.54 -11.29
N GLY A 188 10.28 -11.47 -10.46
CA GLY A 188 10.68 -11.18 -9.09
C GLY A 188 11.76 -10.09 -9.00
N ARG A 189 12.77 -10.18 -9.84
CA ARG A 189 13.85 -9.16 -9.90
C ARG A 189 13.33 -7.80 -10.34
N LEU A 190 12.47 -7.74 -11.34
CA LEU A 190 11.88 -6.47 -11.76
C LEU A 190 11.00 -5.87 -10.67
N ALA A 191 10.11 -6.67 -10.07
CA ALA A 191 9.24 -6.22 -8.99
C ALA A 191 10.03 -5.66 -7.79
N ALA A 192 11.11 -6.34 -7.39
CA ALA A 192 11.98 -5.89 -6.31
C ALA A 192 12.65 -4.55 -6.63
N VAL A 193 13.21 -4.38 -7.84
CA VAL A 193 13.84 -3.13 -8.25
C VAL A 193 12.82 -1.99 -8.28
N MET A 194 11.61 -2.22 -8.81
CA MET A 194 10.53 -1.24 -8.78
C MET A 194 10.13 -0.88 -7.33
N CYS A 195 10.08 -1.86 -6.44
CA CYS A 195 9.78 -1.64 -5.02
C CYS A 195 10.88 -0.81 -4.31
N VAL A 196 12.16 -0.98 -4.67
CA VAL A 196 13.28 -0.15 -4.16
C VAL A 196 13.05 1.33 -4.45
N PHE A 197 12.61 1.65 -5.67
CA PHE A 197 12.50 3.03 -6.16
C PHE A 197 11.07 3.58 -6.13
N MET A 198 10.08 2.84 -5.59
CA MET A 198 8.70 3.35 -5.45
C MET A 198 8.66 4.49 -4.44
N PRO A 199 8.35 5.75 -4.84
CA PRO A 199 8.53 6.90 -3.97
C PRO A 199 7.69 6.83 -2.71
N ILE A 200 6.43 6.39 -2.78
CA ILE A 200 5.58 6.30 -1.58
C ILE A 200 6.17 5.40 -0.50
N LEU A 201 6.81 4.28 -0.89
CA LEU A 201 7.43 3.36 0.08
C LEU A 201 8.69 3.96 0.74
N ILE A 202 9.26 5.01 0.13
CA ILE A 202 10.34 5.80 0.71
C ILE A 202 9.74 6.88 1.63
N LEU A 203 8.74 7.62 1.14
CA LEU A 203 8.08 8.70 1.87
C LEU A 203 7.50 8.22 3.20
N LEU A 204 6.85 7.05 3.22
CA LEU A 204 6.29 6.45 4.43
C LEU A 204 7.32 6.18 5.54
N THR A 205 8.60 6.06 5.20
CA THR A 205 9.63 5.85 6.23
C THR A 205 9.95 7.12 7.04
N GLY A 206 9.73 8.28 6.42
CA GLY A 206 9.87 9.58 7.08
C GLY A 206 8.61 10.07 7.80
N MET A 207 7.48 9.41 7.58
CA MET A 207 6.20 9.74 8.20
C MET A 207 5.96 8.94 9.48
N HIS A 208 5.26 9.53 10.45
CA HIS A 208 4.99 8.86 11.73
C HIS A 208 3.57 8.28 11.77
N VAL A 209 3.24 7.49 10.74
CA VAL A 209 1.94 6.88 10.48
C VAL A 209 2.08 5.36 10.30
N LYS A 210 0.99 4.61 10.43
CA LYS A 210 0.97 3.14 10.50
C LYS A 210 1.10 2.40 9.17
N GLU A 211 1.04 3.11 8.06
CA GLU A 211 0.88 2.55 6.72
C GLU A 211 2.05 1.64 6.32
N MET A 212 3.30 2.01 6.67
CA MET A 212 4.46 1.19 6.33
C MET A 212 4.44 -0.18 7.01
N GLU A 213 4.09 -0.22 8.29
CA GLU A 213 3.96 -1.45 9.06
C GLU A 213 2.82 -2.33 8.52
N MET A 214 1.68 -1.72 8.17
CA MET A 214 0.56 -2.44 7.55
C MET A 214 0.96 -3.10 6.22
N ILE A 215 1.64 -2.35 5.35
CA ILE A 215 2.15 -2.85 4.06
C ILE A 215 3.10 -4.02 4.31
N PHE A 216 4.06 -3.83 5.22
CA PHE A 216 5.04 -4.86 5.52
C PHE A 216 4.40 -6.16 6.04
N LEU A 217 3.50 -6.05 7.02
CA LEU A 217 2.81 -7.21 7.61
C LEU A 217 1.96 -7.94 6.57
N SER A 218 1.20 -7.22 5.74
CA SER A 218 0.33 -7.83 4.74
C SER A 218 1.13 -8.59 3.66
N ILE A 219 2.18 -7.97 3.12
CA ILE A 219 2.99 -8.62 2.08
C ILE A 219 3.82 -9.78 2.65
N LEU A 220 4.31 -9.65 3.88
CA LEU A 220 5.01 -10.74 4.57
C LEU A 220 4.06 -11.91 4.86
N ALA A 221 2.82 -11.65 5.28
CA ALA A 221 1.81 -12.69 5.47
C ALA A 221 1.51 -13.44 4.16
N LEU A 222 1.29 -12.71 3.06
CA LEU A 222 1.09 -13.30 1.74
C LEU A 222 2.30 -14.15 1.30
N GLU A 223 3.51 -13.67 1.53
CA GLU A 223 4.73 -14.40 1.20
C GLU A 223 4.85 -15.69 2.02
N ARG A 224 4.52 -15.65 3.30
CA ARG A 224 4.55 -16.84 4.17
C ARG A 224 3.46 -17.85 3.81
N MET A 225 2.25 -17.41 3.50
CA MET A 225 1.17 -18.28 3.01
C MET A 225 1.53 -18.96 1.67
N ASP A 226 2.08 -18.19 0.73
CA ASP A 226 2.56 -18.74 -0.54
C ASP A 226 3.70 -19.74 -0.33
N TYR A 227 4.66 -19.41 0.58
CA TYR A 227 5.75 -20.31 0.93
C TYR A 227 5.25 -21.63 1.54
N LEU A 228 4.34 -21.57 2.50
CA LEU A 228 3.76 -22.74 3.16
C LEU A 228 3.19 -23.74 2.14
N ILE A 229 2.41 -23.25 1.18
CA ILE A 229 1.74 -24.08 0.17
C ILE A 229 2.74 -24.62 -0.88
N ARG A 230 3.62 -23.76 -1.40
CA ARG A 230 4.51 -24.14 -2.51
C ARG A 230 5.71 -24.96 -2.07
N SER A 231 6.25 -24.70 -0.88
CA SER A 231 7.39 -25.49 -0.35
C SER A 231 6.99 -26.82 0.20
N LYS A 232 5.69 -27.02 0.53
CA LYS A 232 5.15 -28.21 1.20
C LYS A 232 5.85 -28.53 2.54
N LYS A 233 6.46 -27.52 3.18
CA LYS A 233 7.13 -27.65 4.48
C LYS A 233 6.18 -27.27 5.61
N TYR A 234 5.38 -28.23 6.07
CA TYR A 234 4.35 -28.04 7.10
C TYR A 234 4.93 -28.18 8.51
N THR A 235 5.97 -27.40 8.85
CA THR A 235 6.44 -27.31 10.24
C THR A 235 5.48 -26.43 11.04
N LEU A 236 5.41 -26.67 12.36
CA LEU A 236 4.57 -25.88 13.26
C LEU A 236 4.82 -24.37 13.10
N TRP A 237 6.09 -23.96 13.00
CA TRP A 237 6.45 -22.57 12.83
C TRP A 237 5.95 -21.99 11.49
N ASN A 238 6.06 -22.74 10.40
CA ASN A 238 5.56 -22.29 9.10
C ASN A 238 4.04 -22.11 9.06
N ILE A 239 3.30 -22.80 9.93
CA ILE A 239 1.85 -22.66 10.07
C ILE A 239 1.50 -21.50 11.01
N LEU A 240 2.13 -21.44 12.19
CA LEU A 240 1.82 -20.42 13.20
C LEU A 240 2.22 -19.02 12.78
N PHE A 241 3.35 -18.88 12.06
CA PHE A 241 3.87 -17.55 11.70
C PHE A 241 2.93 -16.74 10.79
N PRO A 242 2.36 -17.29 9.68
CA PRO A 242 1.33 -16.57 8.93
C PRO A 242 0.09 -16.22 9.77
N ILE A 243 -0.35 -17.10 10.67
CA ILE A 243 -1.49 -16.84 11.57
C ILE A 243 -1.19 -15.66 12.49
N LEU A 244 0.01 -15.63 13.07
CA LEU A 244 0.47 -14.50 13.88
C LEU A 244 0.48 -13.18 13.10
N LEU A 245 1.00 -13.19 11.87
CA LEU A 245 1.03 -12.01 11.01
C LEU A 245 -0.39 -11.51 10.65
N ILE A 246 -1.33 -12.43 10.39
CA ILE A 246 -2.73 -12.10 10.19
C ILE A 246 -3.30 -11.45 11.46
N GLY A 247 -3.07 -12.05 12.63
CA GLY A 247 -3.49 -11.51 13.92
C GLY A 247 -2.95 -10.10 14.18
N MET A 248 -1.66 -9.88 13.94
CA MET A 248 -1.06 -8.55 14.02
C MET A 248 -1.73 -7.56 13.06
N SER A 249 -2.02 -7.98 11.82
CA SER A 249 -2.66 -7.13 10.80
C SER A 249 -4.03 -6.62 11.25
N PHE A 250 -4.81 -7.41 12.00
CA PHE A 250 -6.07 -6.96 12.60
C PHE A 250 -5.88 -5.78 13.55
N GLY A 251 -4.82 -5.78 14.34
CA GLY A 251 -4.51 -4.68 15.27
C GLY A 251 -4.17 -3.36 14.56
N PHE A 252 -3.66 -3.41 13.33
CA PHE A 252 -3.40 -2.22 12.52
C PHE A 252 -4.61 -1.79 11.70
N ARG A 253 -5.30 -2.76 11.06
CA ARG A 253 -6.53 -2.52 10.29
C ARG A 253 -7.28 -3.83 10.05
N THR A 254 -8.48 -3.93 10.59
CA THR A 254 -9.34 -5.13 10.51
C THR A 254 -9.55 -5.61 9.08
N VAL A 255 -9.77 -4.68 8.14
CA VAL A 255 -9.96 -4.99 6.71
C VAL A 255 -8.80 -5.78 6.12
N ILE A 256 -7.54 -5.46 6.47
CA ILE A 256 -6.36 -6.17 5.96
C ILE A 256 -6.36 -7.61 6.45
N GLY A 257 -6.60 -7.84 7.75
CA GLY A 257 -6.69 -9.18 8.31
C GLY A 257 -7.77 -10.04 7.63
N MET A 258 -8.94 -9.45 7.39
CA MET A 258 -10.03 -10.10 6.66
C MET A 258 -9.65 -10.48 5.23
N CYS A 259 -9.06 -9.54 4.49
CA CYS A 259 -8.60 -9.78 3.12
C CYS A 259 -7.52 -10.87 3.05
N LEU A 260 -6.63 -10.94 4.04
CA LEU A 260 -5.61 -12.00 4.10
C LEU A 260 -6.24 -13.39 4.29
N ILE A 261 -7.20 -13.54 5.23
CA ILE A 261 -7.93 -14.79 5.44
C ILE A 261 -8.69 -15.18 4.17
N PHE A 262 -9.44 -14.24 3.59
CA PHE A 262 -10.20 -14.46 2.37
C PHE A 262 -9.29 -14.87 1.19
N ALA A 263 -8.18 -14.18 1.00
CA ALA A 263 -7.22 -14.48 -0.05
C ALA A 263 -6.63 -15.89 0.09
N PHE A 264 -6.30 -16.31 1.30
CA PHE A 264 -5.80 -17.65 1.55
C PHE A 264 -6.88 -18.71 1.29
N PHE A 265 -8.11 -18.47 1.73
CA PHE A 265 -9.26 -19.34 1.46
C PHE A 265 -9.49 -19.54 -0.05
N VAL A 266 -9.57 -18.45 -0.81
CA VAL A 266 -9.71 -18.48 -2.27
C VAL A 266 -8.53 -19.19 -2.93
N PHE A 267 -7.30 -18.93 -2.47
CA PHE A 267 -6.10 -19.57 -3.00
C PHE A 267 -6.14 -21.09 -2.83
N VAL A 268 -6.51 -21.59 -1.66
CA VAL A 268 -6.60 -23.03 -1.39
C VAL A 268 -7.67 -23.69 -2.27
N ILE A 269 -8.85 -23.08 -2.42
CA ILE A 269 -9.93 -23.60 -3.26
C ILE A 269 -9.49 -23.67 -4.72
N LEU A 270 -8.96 -22.59 -5.25
CA LEU A 270 -8.62 -22.45 -6.67
C LEU A 270 -7.32 -23.14 -7.05
N SER A 271 -6.46 -23.46 -6.09
CA SER A 271 -5.18 -24.11 -6.34
C SER A 271 -5.35 -25.43 -7.11
N PRO A 272 -4.55 -25.67 -8.15
CA PRO A 272 -4.59 -26.94 -8.86
C PRO A 272 -4.12 -28.09 -7.94
N ASN A 273 -4.58 -29.31 -8.23
CA ASN A 273 -4.35 -30.48 -7.35
C ASN A 273 -2.86 -30.89 -7.25
N ASN A 274 -2.04 -30.54 -8.23
CA ASN A 274 -0.59 -30.74 -8.15
C ASN A 274 0.07 -29.81 -7.09
N LEU A 275 -0.53 -28.67 -6.81
CA LEU A 275 -0.06 -27.72 -5.80
C LEU A 275 -0.62 -28.08 -4.41
N VAL A 276 -1.93 -28.31 -4.31
CA VAL A 276 -2.61 -28.70 -3.07
C VAL A 276 -3.49 -29.92 -3.32
N SER A 277 -3.18 -31.06 -2.70
CA SER A 277 -3.99 -32.27 -2.80
C SER A 277 -5.39 -32.08 -2.23
N ARG A 278 -6.35 -32.93 -2.60
CA ARG A 278 -7.74 -32.87 -2.08
C ARG A 278 -7.77 -32.90 -0.55
N LYS A 279 -7.00 -33.82 0.09
CA LYS A 279 -6.88 -33.88 1.55
C LYS A 279 -6.26 -32.60 2.11
N GLY A 280 -5.21 -32.08 1.47
CA GLY A 280 -4.58 -30.83 1.87
C GLY A 280 -5.53 -29.63 1.77
N LYS A 281 -6.42 -29.59 0.77
CA LYS A 281 -7.46 -28.54 0.68
C LYS A 281 -8.42 -28.61 1.86
N ILE A 282 -8.95 -29.81 2.19
CA ILE A 282 -9.87 -29.97 3.31
C ILE A 282 -9.20 -29.50 4.62
N VAL A 283 -8.00 -29.97 4.90
CA VAL A 283 -7.26 -29.57 6.12
C VAL A 283 -7.01 -28.06 6.15
N SER A 284 -6.50 -27.50 5.04
CA SER A 284 -6.22 -26.06 4.98
C SER A 284 -7.49 -25.21 5.13
N LEU A 285 -8.60 -25.63 4.52
CA LEU A 285 -9.89 -24.94 4.66
C LEU A 285 -10.44 -25.04 6.08
N SER A 286 -10.34 -26.22 6.72
CA SER A 286 -10.76 -26.40 8.11
C SER A 286 -9.94 -25.50 9.06
N VAL A 287 -8.61 -25.45 8.88
CA VAL A 287 -7.73 -24.56 9.67
C VAL A 287 -8.09 -23.08 9.41
N THR A 288 -8.29 -22.69 8.14
CA THR A 288 -8.66 -21.32 7.80
C THR A 288 -10.01 -20.93 8.40
N LEU A 289 -10.99 -21.84 8.36
CA LEU A 289 -12.29 -21.64 8.99
C LEU A 289 -12.17 -21.51 10.51
N ALA A 290 -11.37 -22.36 11.16
CA ALA A 290 -11.14 -22.27 12.60
C ALA A 290 -10.49 -20.93 12.98
N VAL A 291 -9.46 -20.51 12.24
CA VAL A 291 -8.81 -19.18 12.42
C VAL A 291 -9.83 -18.05 12.20
N PHE A 292 -10.63 -18.12 11.15
CA PHE A 292 -11.68 -17.14 10.88
C PHE A 292 -12.71 -17.07 12.03
N LEU A 293 -13.17 -18.21 12.55
CA LEU A 293 -14.12 -18.25 13.66
C LEU A 293 -13.51 -17.63 14.93
N VAL A 294 -12.25 -17.93 15.25
CA VAL A 294 -11.56 -17.28 16.38
C VAL A 294 -11.56 -15.76 16.24
N PHE A 295 -11.19 -15.24 15.08
CA PHE A 295 -11.22 -13.79 14.83
C PHE A 295 -12.63 -13.23 14.78
N LEU A 296 -13.60 -13.97 14.25
CA LEU A 296 -15.02 -13.57 14.22
C LEU A 296 -15.57 -13.34 15.65
N PHE A 297 -15.31 -14.27 16.55
CA PHE A 297 -15.82 -14.17 17.93
C PHE A 297 -15.01 -13.21 18.81
N THR A 298 -13.80 -12.83 18.42
CA THR A 298 -12.95 -11.91 19.19
C THR A 298 -12.93 -10.51 18.59
N VAL A 299 -12.22 -10.34 17.47
CA VAL A 299 -11.93 -9.04 16.87
C VAL A 299 -13.06 -8.57 15.93
N ILE A 300 -13.44 -9.45 14.98
CA ILE A 300 -14.39 -9.09 13.93
C ILE A 300 -15.79 -8.83 14.53
N GLY A 301 -16.20 -9.65 15.48
CA GLY A 301 -17.50 -9.49 16.16
C GLY A 301 -17.62 -8.16 16.89
N SER A 302 -16.53 -7.69 17.55
CA SER A 302 -16.50 -6.37 18.17
C SER A 302 -16.61 -5.24 17.15
N GLU A 303 -15.86 -5.33 16.06
CA GLU A 303 -15.90 -4.35 14.96
C GLU A 303 -17.26 -4.36 14.25
N MET A 304 -17.86 -5.52 13.98
CA MET A 304 -19.19 -5.63 13.40
C MET A 304 -20.25 -5.02 14.31
N LYS A 305 -20.16 -5.24 15.63
CA LYS A 305 -21.05 -4.61 16.60
C LYS A 305 -20.97 -3.09 16.56
N ILE A 306 -19.76 -2.55 16.40
CA ILE A 306 -19.53 -1.10 16.27
C ILE A 306 -20.11 -0.59 14.95
N VAL A 307 -19.85 -1.25 13.83
CA VAL A 307 -20.43 -0.91 12.53
C VAL A 307 -21.96 -0.97 12.57
N TYR A 308 -22.52 -2.00 13.22
CA TYR A 308 -23.97 -2.11 13.44
C TYR A 308 -24.49 -0.97 14.28
N MET A 309 -23.87 -0.67 15.43
CA MET A 309 -24.27 0.46 16.28
C MET A 309 -24.19 1.80 15.53
N LEU A 310 -23.11 2.03 14.76
CA LEU A 310 -22.95 3.27 13.98
C LEU A 310 -23.97 3.40 12.84
N ASN A 311 -24.36 2.29 12.20
CA ASN A 311 -25.29 2.31 11.07
C ASN A 311 -26.76 2.32 11.50
N PHE A 312 -27.11 1.71 12.64
CA PHE A 312 -28.49 1.54 13.08
C PHE A 312 -28.91 2.45 14.23
N SER A 313 -27.97 2.90 15.05
CA SER A 313 -28.24 3.86 16.14
C SER A 313 -27.81 5.29 15.84
N GLY A 314 -27.20 5.55 14.69
CA GLY A 314 -26.62 6.85 14.39
C GLY A 314 -26.34 7.13 12.93
N THR A 315 -27.39 7.10 12.07
CA THR A 315 -27.32 7.74 10.76
C THR A 315 -26.74 9.16 10.85
N ASP A 316 -27.00 9.86 11.97
CA ASP A 316 -26.46 11.19 12.25
C ASP A 316 -24.96 11.25 12.52
N TYR A 317 -24.32 10.17 13.01
CA TYR A 317 -22.86 10.23 13.25
C TYR A 317 -22.05 10.18 11.95
N LEU A 318 -22.41 9.29 11.05
CA LEU A 318 -21.77 9.20 9.73
C LEU A 318 -22.12 10.43 8.89
N ALA A 319 -23.36 10.87 8.89
CA ALA A 319 -23.79 12.09 8.21
C ALA A 319 -23.01 13.30 8.74
N ARG A 320 -22.95 13.52 10.06
CA ARG A 320 -22.17 14.62 10.69
C ARG A 320 -20.67 14.50 10.41
N LYS A 321 -20.11 13.30 10.41
CA LYS A 321 -18.69 13.09 10.06
C LYS A 321 -18.42 13.45 8.60
N TYR A 322 -19.35 13.20 7.71
CA TYR A 322 -19.21 13.52 6.29
C TYR A 322 -19.51 14.99 6.00
N GLU A 323 -20.49 15.56 6.65
CA GLU A 323 -20.74 17.00 6.60
C GLU A 323 -19.54 17.81 7.12
N SER A 324 -18.88 17.35 8.17
CA SER A 324 -17.62 17.95 8.66
C SER A 324 -16.45 17.84 7.68
N LEU A 325 -16.53 16.93 6.70
CA LEU A 325 -15.58 16.77 5.60
C LEU A 325 -16.03 17.48 4.31
N GLY A 326 -17.17 18.22 4.35
CA GLY A 326 -17.73 18.91 3.20
C GLY A 326 -18.36 17.99 2.15
N LEU A 327 -18.68 16.73 2.52
CA LEU A 327 -19.23 15.72 1.62
C LEU A 327 -20.70 15.47 1.93
N LYS A 328 -21.58 15.58 0.92
CA LYS A 328 -22.98 15.19 1.07
C LYS A 328 -23.14 13.67 1.04
N TYR A 329 -23.94 13.10 1.93
CA TYR A 329 -24.20 11.65 2.01
C TYR A 329 -24.67 11.04 0.68
N SER A 330 -25.41 11.81 -0.15
CA SER A 330 -25.84 11.38 -1.49
C SER A 330 -24.70 11.15 -2.49
N GLU A 331 -23.56 11.83 -2.33
CA GLU A 331 -22.41 11.66 -3.22
C GLU A 331 -21.62 10.39 -2.90
N ILE A 332 -21.78 9.93 -1.71
CA ILE A 332 -21.16 8.75 -1.13
C ILE A 332 -21.68 7.47 -1.80
N SER A 333 -22.97 7.37 -2.01
CA SER A 333 -23.56 6.19 -2.68
C SER A 333 -23.08 6.02 -4.12
N LYS A 334 -22.47 7.07 -4.72
CA LYS A 334 -21.95 7.06 -6.08
C LYS A 334 -20.55 6.42 -6.18
N SER A 335 -19.82 6.24 -5.06
CA SER A 335 -18.46 5.66 -5.07
C SER A 335 -18.42 4.24 -5.64
N LYS A 336 -19.52 3.46 -5.52
CA LYS A 336 -19.65 2.12 -6.12
C LYS A 336 -19.48 2.10 -7.64
N TYR A 337 -19.80 3.20 -8.33
CA TYR A 337 -19.61 3.32 -9.79
C TYR A 337 -18.13 3.50 -10.17
N LEU A 338 -17.26 3.78 -9.20
CA LEU A 338 -15.82 3.90 -9.39
C LEU A 338 -15.08 2.55 -9.36
N PHE A 339 -15.79 1.45 -9.09
CA PHE A 339 -15.19 0.11 -8.99
C PHE A 339 -14.35 -0.30 -10.21
N PRO A 340 -14.74 -0.02 -11.48
CA PRO A 340 -13.89 -0.30 -12.63
C PRO A 340 -12.55 0.43 -12.59
N GLY A 341 -12.49 1.57 -11.89
CA GLY A 341 -11.28 2.35 -11.67
C GLY A 341 -10.48 2.00 -10.42
N ALA A 342 -10.84 0.94 -9.69
CA ALA A 342 -10.25 0.60 -8.39
C ALA A 342 -8.70 0.53 -8.38
N PHE A 343 -8.09 0.04 -9.44
CA PHE A 343 -6.63 0.00 -9.58
C PHE A 343 -6.01 1.38 -9.84
N VAL A 344 -6.74 2.24 -10.52
CA VAL A 344 -6.24 3.55 -10.96
C VAL A 344 -6.49 4.62 -9.90
N LEU A 345 -7.67 4.61 -9.29
CA LEU A 345 -8.07 5.60 -8.29
C LEU A 345 -7.26 5.48 -6.98
N PRO A 346 -7.11 6.58 -6.22
CA PRO A 346 -7.32 7.96 -6.65
C PRO A 346 -6.28 8.39 -7.66
N LEU A 347 -6.63 9.38 -8.47
CA LEU A 347 -5.70 9.97 -9.44
C LEU A 347 -4.84 11.06 -8.79
N SER A 348 -3.67 11.30 -9.38
CA SER A 348 -2.70 12.26 -8.88
C SER A 348 -3.28 13.68 -8.81
N PRO A 349 -3.25 14.34 -7.63
CA PRO A 349 -3.66 15.73 -7.49
C PRO A 349 -2.55 16.66 -7.99
N MET A 350 -2.82 17.43 -9.06
CA MET A 350 -1.86 18.35 -9.69
C MET A 350 -2.27 19.82 -9.52
N VAL A 351 -3.27 20.11 -8.65
CA VAL A 351 -3.74 21.45 -8.30
C VAL A 351 -3.54 21.74 -6.82
N ASP A 352 -3.31 23.00 -6.47
CA ASP A 352 -3.03 23.46 -5.12
C ASP A 352 -4.30 23.63 -4.28
N VAL A 353 -4.97 22.53 -4.04
CA VAL A 353 -6.18 22.47 -3.20
C VAL A 353 -6.10 21.33 -2.18
N ALA A 354 -4.96 20.68 -2.12
CA ALA A 354 -4.75 19.50 -1.30
C ALA A 354 -3.89 19.82 -0.06
N PRO A 355 -4.06 19.10 1.05
CA PRO A 355 -3.17 19.22 2.20
C PRO A 355 -1.73 18.82 1.82
N LEU A 356 -0.75 19.26 2.62
CA LEU A 356 0.68 19.02 2.39
C LEU A 356 1.01 17.55 2.07
N HIS A 357 0.37 16.62 2.78
CA HIS A 357 0.54 15.20 2.52
C HIS A 357 0.30 14.82 1.04
N ASN A 358 -0.79 15.31 0.44
CA ASN A 358 -1.12 15.01 -0.95
C ASN A 358 -0.16 15.68 -1.94
N LYS A 359 0.38 16.85 -1.59
CA LYS A 359 1.43 17.52 -2.38
C LYS A 359 2.73 16.71 -2.37
N LEU A 360 3.06 16.07 -1.25
CA LEU A 360 4.25 15.21 -1.10
C LEU A 360 4.18 13.91 -1.91
N ILE A 361 2.99 13.38 -2.14
CA ILE A 361 2.82 12.05 -2.75
C ILE A 361 2.28 12.07 -4.19
N HIS A 362 2.07 13.25 -4.79
CA HIS A 362 1.36 13.34 -6.07
C HIS A 362 2.11 12.66 -7.24
N GLY A 363 3.43 12.81 -7.32
CA GLY A 363 4.24 12.11 -8.31
C GLY A 363 4.23 10.60 -8.10
N SER A 364 4.29 10.17 -6.84
CA SER A 364 4.17 8.77 -6.45
C SER A 364 2.80 8.18 -6.79
N THR A 365 1.73 8.95 -6.56
CA THR A 365 0.36 8.56 -6.94
C THR A 365 0.24 8.41 -8.45
N PHE A 366 0.86 9.30 -9.23
CA PHE A 366 0.95 9.13 -10.69
C PHE A 366 1.67 7.83 -11.07
N VAL A 367 2.79 7.50 -10.45
CA VAL A 367 3.49 6.24 -10.72
C VAL A 367 2.57 5.04 -10.49
N LYS A 368 1.81 5.03 -9.38
CA LYS A 368 0.78 4.00 -9.11
C LYS A 368 -0.27 3.99 -10.23
N ASN A 369 -0.83 5.14 -10.60
CA ASN A 369 -1.84 5.25 -11.67
C ASN A 369 -1.31 4.67 -12.99
N PHE A 370 -0.07 4.98 -13.34
CA PHE A 370 0.57 4.46 -14.55
C PHE A 370 0.80 2.95 -14.49
N MET A 371 1.26 2.44 -13.33
CA MET A 371 1.50 1.01 -13.12
C MET A 371 0.21 0.18 -13.05
N ALA A 372 -0.92 0.80 -12.74
CA ALA A 372 -2.23 0.16 -12.70
C ALA A 372 -2.62 -0.51 -14.05
N PHE A 373 -2.24 0.08 -15.18
CA PHE A 373 -2.42 -0.55 -16.49
C PHE A 373 -1.78 -1.93 -16.55
N PHE A 374 -0.52 -2.02 -16.13
CA PHE A 374 0.21 -3.29 -16.17
C PHE A 374 -0.34 -4.28 -15.15
N ALA A 375 -0.84 -3.81 -14.00
CA ALA A 375 -1.50 -4.67 -13.04
C ALA A 375 -2.79 -5.28 -13.64
N MET A 376 -3.64 -4.49 -14.29
CA MET A 376 -4.84 -4.98 -14.98
C MET A 376 -4.47 -5.89 -16.16
N LEU A 377 -3.48 -5.53 -16.97
CA LEU A 377 -3.00 -6.35 -18.08
C LEU A 377 -2.46 -7.71 -17.60
N SER A 378 -1.89 -7.78 -16.39
CA SER A 378 -1.41 -9.02 -15.79
C SER A 378 -2.51 -10.07 -15.66
N ILE A 379 -3.72 -9.64 -15.29
CA ILE A 379 -4.91 -10.50 -15.18
C ILE A 379 -5.26 -11.08 -16.56
N VAL A 380 -5.33 -10.22 -17.57
CA VAL A 380 -5.62 -10.62 -18.95
C VAL A 380 -4.58 -11.63 -19.46
N ILE A 381 -3.28 -11.36 -19.23
CA ILE A 381 -2.20 -12.24 -19.64
C ILE A 381 -2.31 -13.62 -18.95
N ALA A 382 -2.58 -13.65 -17.66
CA ALA A 382 -2.64 -14.88 -16.90
C ALA A 382 -3.88 -15.73 -17.24
N VAL A 383 -5.02 -15.10 -17.53
CA VAL A 383 -6.20 -15.79 -18.07
C VAL A 383 -5.87 -16.37 -19.43
N ARG A 384 -5.26 -15.59 -20.33
CA ARG A 384 -4.83 -16.04 -21.68
C ARG A 384 -3.84 -17.21 -21.61
N GLN A 385 -2.96 -17.24 -20.60
CA GLN A 385 -1.99 -18.32 -20.38
C GLN A 385 -2.55 -19.48 -19.55
N ARG A 386 -3.82 -19.44 -19.13
CA ARG A 386 -4.46 -20.42 -18.22
C ARG A 386 -3.73 -20.63 -16.89
N LYS A 387 -2.96 -19.61 -16.42
CA LYS A 387 -2.17 -19.63 -15.17
C LYS A 387 -2.84 -18.91 -14.01
N TRP A 388 -4.00 -18.33 -14.20
CA TRP A 388 -4.69 -17.48 -13.22
C TRP A 388 -4.90 -18.15 -11.86
N ARG A 389 -5.12 -19.50 -11.84
CA ARG A 389 -5.29 -20.28 -10.60
C ARG A 389 -4.03 -20.29 -9.73
N ASN A 390 -2.84 -20.27 -10.35
CA ASN A 390 -1.57 -20.26 -9.61
C ASN A 390 -1.29 -18.91 -8.93
N PHE A 391 -1.97 -17.86 -9.35
CA PHE A 391 -1.77 -16.48 -8.92
C PHE A 391 -2.90 -15.98 -8.01
N SER A 392 -3.87 -16.87 -7.71
CA SER A 392 -5.11 -16.53 -7.02
C SER A 392 -4.91 -15.91 -5.63
N LEU A 393 -3.82 -16.22 -4.91
CA LEU A 393 -3.51 -15.59 -3.62
C LEU A 393 -3.34 -14.06 -3.75
N ILE A 394 -2.52 -13.64 -4.71
CA ILE A 394 -2.21 -12.22 -4.93
C ILE A 394 -3.46 -11.48 -5.41
N TRP A 395 -4.18 -12.05 -6.37
CA TRP A 395 -5.37 -11.39 -6.91
C TRP A 395 -6.54 -11.36 -5.94
N ALA A 396 -6.72 -12.45 -5.17
CA ALA A 396 -7.81 -12.48 -4.20
C ALA A 396 -7.61 -11.42 -3.11
N PHE A 397 -6.37 -11.23 -2.64
CA PHE A 397 -6.07 -10.15 -1.70
C PHE A 397 -6.27 -8.77 -2.35
N GLU A 398 -5.63 -8.55 -3.50
CA GLU A 398 -5.64 -7.25 -4.17
C GLU A 398 -7.07 -6.81 -4.54
N LEU A 399 -7.83 -7.70 -5.20
CA LEU A 399 -9.20 -7.40 -5.60
C LEU A 399 -10.13 -7.22 -4.40
N SER A 400 -10.04 -8.08 -3.38
CA SER A 400 -10.89 -7.93 -2.18
C SER A 400 -10.58 -6.64 -1.43
N TYR A 401 -9.30 -6.30 -1.28
CA TYR A 401 -8.88 -5.08 -0.62
C TYR A 401 -9.34 -3.83 -1.38
N LEU A 402 -9.05 -3.75 -2.69
CA LEU A 402 -9.48 -2.63 -3.52
C LEU A 402 -11.01 -2.51 -3.61
N THR A 403 -11.73 -3.64 -3.64
CA THR A 403 -13.20 -3.65 -3.59
C THR A 403 -13.69 -2.96 -2.31
N ILE A 404 -13.18 -3.36 -1.15
CA ILE A 404 -13.58 -2.77 0.12
C ILE A 404 -13.22 -1.28 0.16
N VAL A 405 -12.03 -0.89 -0.28
CA VAL A 405 -11.60 0.51 -0.32
C VAL A 405 -12.53 1.36 -1.20
N VAL A 406 -12.98 0.85 -2.35
CA VAL A 406 -13.89 1.58 -3.25
C VAL A 406 -15.31 1.67 -2.69
N PHE A 407 -15.81 0.59 -2.05
CA PHE A 407 -17.16 0.58 -1.46
C PHE A 407 -17.23 1.29 -0.10
N THR A 408 -16.10 1.50 0.56
CA THR A 408 -16.00 2.36 1.73
C THR A 408 -15.49 3.74 1.29
N PHE A 409 -15.95 4.83 1.93
CA PHE A 409 -15.62 6.23 1.59
C PHE A 409 -14.16 6.61 1.43
N THR A 410 -13.27 5.65 1.54
CA THR A 410 -11.82 5.77 1.52
C THR A 410 -11.23 5.82 0.11
N SER A 411 -12.06 5.67 -0.93
CA SER A 411 -11.62 5.66 -2.34
C SER A 411 -10.94 6.95 -2.79
N ASN A 412 -11.25 8.08 -2.17
CA ASN A 412 -10.69 9.39 -2.52
C ASN A 412 -9.41 9.75 -1.74
N SER A 413 -9.00 8.91 -0.79
CA SER A 413 -7.79 9.11 0.00
C SER A 413 -6.70 8.16 -0.45
N GLU A 414 -5.57 8.71 -0.85
CA GLU A 414 -4.38 7.99 -1.30
C GLU A 414 -3.88 6.99 -0.25
N ARG A 415 -3.92 7.34 1.03
CA ARG A 415 -3.47 6.50 2.17
C ARG A 415 -4.11 5.11 2.21
N TYR A 416 -5.38 5.02 1.83
CA TYR A 416 -6.09 3.73 1.87
C TYR A 416 -5.72 2.81 0.70
N HIS A 417 -5.09 3.32 -0.36
CA HIS A 417 -4.62 2.52 -1.49
C HIS A 417 -3.16 2.05 -1.34
N GLU A 418 -2.41 2.59 -0.39
CA GLU A 418 -0.99 2.26 -0.20
C GLU A 418 -0.70 0.77 0.05
N PRO A 419 -1.52 0.01 0.82
CA PRO A 419 -1.31 -1.43 1.00
C PRO A 419 -1.38 -2.26 -0.29
N ALA A 420 -2.06 -1.77 -1.32
CA ALA A 420 -2.16 -2.41 -2.63
C ALA A 420 -0.89 -2.20 -3.51
N ILE A 421 -0.12 -1.15 -3.27
CA ILE A 421 0.97 -0.72 -4.15
C ILE A 421 2.02 -1.80 -4.41
N PRO A 422 2.55 -2.54 -3.42
CA PRO A 422 3.54 -3.58 -3.70
C PRO A 422 3.01 -4.68 -4.63
N LEU A 423 1.73 -5.03 -4.54
CA LEU A 423 1.12 -6.03 -5.41
C LEU A 423 0.83 -5.47 -6.80
N ILE A 424 0.46 -4.20 -6.93
CA ILE A 424 0.39 -3.50 -8.23
C ILE A 424 1.75 -3.56 -8.93
N LEU A 425 2.86 -3.36 -8.21
CA LEU A 425 4.21 -3.49 -8.77
C LEU A 425 4.54 -4.93 -9.17
N VAL A 426 4.18 -5.93 -8.35
CA VAL A 426 4.36 -7.37 -8.66
C VAL A 426 3.58 -7.76 -9.90
N MET A 427 2.30 -7.42 -9.95
CA MET A 427 1.42 -7.68 -11.10
C MET A 427 1.91 -6.93 -12.34
N GLY A 428 2.31 -5.67 -12.17
CA GLY A 428 2.90 -4.87 -13.23
C GLY A 428 4.19 -5.46 -13.79
N ALA A 429 5.09 -5.92 -12.94
CA ALA A 429 6.32 -6.60 -13.36
C ALA A 429 6.02 -7.88 -14.16
N TYR A 430 5.00 -8.65 -13.73
CA TYR A 430 4.58 -9.83 -14.49
C TYR A 430 4.06 -9.44 -15.88
N ALA A 431 3.19 -8.45 -15.98
CA ALA A 431 2.69 -7.98 -17.27
C ALA A 431 3.84 -7.49 -18.16
N MET A 432 4.71 -6.63 -17.65
CA MET A 432 5.84 -6.09 -18.41
C MET A 432 6.78 -7.19 -18.93
N THR A 433 6.93 -8.30 -18.20
CA THR A 433 7.79 -9.42 -18.62
C THR A 433 7.13 -10.37 -19.62
N HIS A 434 5.79 -10.36 -19.74
CA HIS A 434 5.02 -11.30 -20.57
C HIS A 434 4.13 -10.67 -21.64
N MET A 435 4.06 -9.32 -21.70
CA MET A 435 3.28 -8.61 -22.71
C MET A 435 3.79 -8.86 -24.15
N ARG A 436 2.89 -8.81 -25.11
CA ARG A 436 3.15 -8.95 -26.55
C ARG A 436 3.09 -7.59 -27.24
N HIS A 437 3.63 -7.50 -28.46
CA HIS A 437 3.57 -6.26 -29.24
C HIS A 437 2.15 -5.72 -29.43
N LYS A 438 1.16 -6.58 -29.60
CA LYS A 438 -0.25 -6.16 -29.69
C LYS A 438 -0.80 -5.51 -28.43
N ASP A 439 -0.27 -5.84 -27.26
CA ASP A 439 -0.69 -5.24 -26.00
C ASP A 439 -0.20 -3.77 -25.86
N LEU A 440 0.79 -3.36 -26.68
CA LEU A 440 1.25 -1.97 -26.76
C LEU A 440 0.18 -1.01 -27.31
N LYS A 441 -0.71 -1.49 -28.19
CA LYS A 441 -1.83 -0.64 -28.65
C LYS A 441 -2.76 -0.25 -27.51
N LEU A 442 -3.07 -1.23 -26.63
CA LEU A 442 -3.87 -0.96 -25.42
C LEU A 442 -3.14 -0.02 -24.45
N PHE A 443 -1.82 -0.14 -24.37
CA PHE A 443 -1.01 0.76 -23.56
C PHE A 443 -1.07 2.22 -24.03
N TYR A 444 -1.02 2.47 -25.33
CA TYR A 444 -1.17 3.84 -25.86
C TYR A 444 -2.55 4.42 -25.58
N VAL A 445 -3.59 3.61 -25.80
CA VAL A 445 -4.97 4.01 -25.47
C VAL A 445 -5.07 4.36 -23.99
N TYR A 446 -4.49 3.53 -23.13
CA TYR A 446 -4.47 3.80 -21.68
C TYR A 446 -3.72 5.09 -21.33
N CYS A 447 -2.57 5.36 -21.94
CA CYS A 447 -1.85 6.63 -21.72
C CYS A 447 -2.70 7.85 -22.07
N GLY A 448 -3.44 7.81 -23.19
CA GLY A 448 -4.38 8.85 -23.57
C GLY A 448 -5.54 8.99 -22.57
N LEU A 449 -6.14 7.87 -22.17
CA LEU A 449 -7.23 7.87 -21.19
C LEU A 449 -6.74 8.37 -19.81
N LEU A 450 -5.55 7.98 -19.39
CA LEU A 450 -4.96 8.44 -18.13
C LEU A 450 -4.73 9.95 -18.14
N PHE A 451 -4.23 10.49 -19.26
CA PHE A 451 -4.05 11.93 -19.42
C PHE A 451 -5.38 12.68 -19.26
N VAL A 452 -6.43 12.25 -19.97
CA VAL A 452 -7.77 12.84 -19.88
C VAL A 452 -8.34 12.69 -18.47
N ALA A 453 -8.19 11.52 -17.87
CA ALA A 453 -8.66 11.25 -16.51
C ALA A 453 -7.97 12.13 -15.46
N LEU A 454 -6.66 12.37 -15.58
CA LEU A 454 -5.91 13.30 -14.72
C LEU A 454 -6.43 14.73 -14.86
N PHE A 455 -6.68 15.18 -16.08
CA PHE A 455 -7.25 16.52 -16.31
C PHE A 455 -8.63 16.66 -15.68
N VAL A 456 -9.55 15.73 -15.98
CA VAL A 456 -10.93 15.73 -15.43
C VAL A 456 -10.91 15.62 -13.90
N TRP A 457 -10.03 14.82 -13.32
CA TRP A 457 -9.91 14.67 -11.87
C TRP A 457 -9.52 15.98 -11.18
N ASN A 458 -8.54 16.68 -11.73
CA ASN A 458 -8.10 17.96 -11.17
C ASN A 458 -9.18 19.05 -11.36
N TRP A 459 -9.88 19.05 -12.47
CA TRP A 459 -11.05 19.91 -12.68
C TRP A 459 -12.15 19.62 -11.64
N LEU A 460 -12.50 18.34 -11.42
CA LEU A 460 -13.50 17.94 -10.41
C LEU A 460 -13.08 18.34 -8.98
N LYS A 461 -11.78 18.29 -8.65
CA LYS A 461 -11.27 18.75 -7.35
C LYS A 461 -11.46 20.25 -7.15
N LEU A 462 -11.36 21.04 -8.18
CA LEU A 462 -11.63 22.49 -8.14
C LEU A 462 -13.14 22.77 -8.11
N ALA A 463 -13.92 22.10 -8.95
CA ALA A 463 -15.38 22.23 -9.00
C ALA A 463 -16.06 21.87 -7.67
N ALA A 464 -15.59 20.82 -7.00
CA ALA A 464 -16.08 20.43 -5.69
C ALA A 464 -15.87 21.48 -4.59
N ARG A 465 -15.01 22.48 -4.85
CA ARG A 465 -14.74 23.62 -3.96
C ARG A 465 -15.38 24.93 -4.44
N GLY A 466 -16.16 24.87 -5.51
CA GLY A 466 -16.80 26.06 -6.10
C GLY A 466 -15.82 27.03 -6.74
N ILE A 467 -14.66 26.55 -7.19
CA ILE A 467 -13.61 27.36 -7.81
C ILE A 467 -13.79 27.48 -9.32
N VAL A 468 -14.29 26.42 -9.95
CA VAL A 468 -14.60 26.35 -11.40
C VAL A 468 -15.93 25.66 -11.61
#